data_dfcb328c65c83d4125c88f4b4c6f2e80
#
_entry.id   dfcb328c65c83d4125c88f4b4c6f2e80
#
_cell.length_a   1.000
_cell.length_b   1.000
_cell.length_c   1.000
_cell.angle_alpha   90.00
_cell.angle_beta   90.00
_cell.angle_gamma   90.00
#
_symmetry.space_group_name_H-M   'P 1'
#
loop_
_entity.id
_entity.type
_entity.pdbx_description
1 polymer ?
#
loop_
_entity_poly.entity_id
_entity_poly.type
_entity_poly.pdbx_seq_one_letter_code
_entity_poly.pdbx_strand_id
1 'polypeptide(L)'
;MAHAKGLPRPNEESSFAVQQNKALIMANFLSQKWLLPRRHFLRGLGVSLGLPMLDCMRPLCAAKAVGRPRRSVFIYLPNGVNTHDYELMQAGPDFEFSRILVPLAKHRGNISPISGLHHPNAFGIAHSATQTWLTAAKHGPTDRNTISVDQLIAGVTGPKTRFPSLQISNQGQPLAVSADGIALPAHQQSGDAFNALFTEPTGGIEKQRRQLQRRESMLDLVLEDANVLAKNLSREDRGRLDQYLTAVREVEVRTKRAEDWLETPRPKIDSGTASRLSQNVYLERLGEHLRTMYDIIVLALQTDMTRVVTFNTGNEGTGPAVPEIGISRDRHSLSHHNGDKDLLQQLTRSDEFNIRQFAYFLDRLSEVHDGDGPLLDTTVSLYGSGLSYGNSHGTTSLP
;
A
#
# COMPACT_ATOMS: atom_id res chain seq x y z
N MET A 1 -8.46 59.02 -22.32
CA MET A 1 -9.30 58.16 -23.17
C MET A 1 -8.48 56.96 -23.63
N ALA A 2 -8.66 55.84 -23.01
CA ALA A 2 -8.13 54.54 -23.50
C ALA A 2 -9.08 53.45 -23.04
N HIS A 3 -9.62 52.71 -23.97
CA HIS A 3 -10.62 51.66 -23.81
C HIS A 3 -10.06 50.45 -23.07
N ALA A 4 -10.74 50.03 -22.00
CA ALA A 4 -10.60 48.70 -21.42
C ALA A 4 -11.33 47.68 -22.28
N LYS A 5 -10.60 46.71 -22.88
CA LYS A 5 -11.18 45.50 -23.53
C LYS A 5 -11.45 44.43 -22.46
N GLY A 6 -12.69 44.03 -22.34
CA GLY A 6 -13.12 42.95 -21.45
C GLY A 6 -12.58 41.59 -21.87
N LEU A 7 -12.26 40.78 -20.86
CA LEU A 7 -11.90 39.36 -20.98
C LEU A 7 -13.15 38.53 -21.35
N PRO A 8 -13.04 37.51 -22.20
CA PRO A 8 -14.17 36.63 -22.56
C PRO A 8 -14.54 35.72 -21.38
N ARG A 9 -15.83 35.48 -21.21
CA ARG A 9 -16.39 34.53 -20.24
C ARG A 9 -16.04 33.10 -20.66
N PRO A 10 -15.80 32.17 -19.73
CA PRO A 10 -15.51 30.77 -20.07
C PRO A 10 -16.74 30.09 -20.66
N ASN A 11 -16.52 29.35 -21.76
CA ASN A 11 -17.55 28.66 -22.55
C ASN A 11 -18.28 27.58 -21.75
N GLU A 12 -19.58 27.52 -21.88
CA GLU A 12 -20.49 26.48 -21.34
C GLU A 12 -20.24 25.07 -21.89
N GLU A 13 -19.46 24.92 -22.96
CA GLU A 13 -19.07 23.62 -23.52
C GLU A 13 -18.19 22.75 -22.61
N SER A 14 -17.42 23.36 -21.71
CA SER A 14 -16.58 22.61 -20.77
C SER A 14 -17.41 21.90 -19.67
N SER A 15 -18.57 22.44 -19.34
CA SER A 15 -19.49 21.85 -18.34
C SER A 15 -20.19 20.60 -18.86
N PHE A 16 -20.52 20.56 -20.16
CA PHE A 16 -21.19 19.41 -20.79
C PHE A 16 -20.26 18.19 -20.94
N ALA A 17 -18.98 18.41 -21.25
CA ALA A 17 -17.99 17.35 -21.37
C ALA A 17 -17.65 16.70 -20.02
N VAL A 18 -17.63 17.48 -18.94
CA VAL A 18 -17.40 16.96 -17.57
C VAL A 18 -18.62 16.19 -17.05
N GLN A 19 -19.84 16.62 -17.40
CA GLN A 19 -21.05 15.88 -17.04
C GLN A 19 -21.22 14.58 -17.84
N GLN A 20 -20.86 14.54 -19.12
CA GLN A 20 -20.86 13.30 -19.91
C GLN A 20 -19.82 12.29 -19.42
N ASN A 21 -18.63 12.74 -19.04
CA ASN A 21 -17.63 11.84 -18.46
C ASN A 21 -18.04 11.30 -17.07
N LYS A 22 -18.72 12.09 -16.24
CA LYS A 22 -19.28 11.58 -14.98
C LYS A 22 -20.39 10.55 -15.20
N ALA A 23 -21.24 10.74 -16.22
CA ALA A 23 -22.27 9.79 -16.57
C ALA A 23 -21.69 8.48 -17.14
N LEU A 24 -20.60 8.54 -17.91
CA LEU A 24 -19.93 7.35 -18.46
C LEU A 24 -19.19 6.54 -17.38
N ILE A 25 -18.62 7.21 -16.38
CA ILE A 25 -17.97 6.54 -15.24
C ILE A 25 -19.01 5.91 -14.31
N MET A 26 -20.18 6.53 -14.12
CA MET A 26 -21.28 5.96 -13.33
C MET A 26 -22.00 4.79 -14.02
N ALA A 27 -22.04 4.77 -15.35
CA ALA A 27 -22.69 3.70 -16.11
C ALA A 27 -22.00 2.33 -15.99
N ASN A 28 -20.72 2.30 -15.60
CA ASN A 28 -19.97 1.05 -15.41
C ASN A 28 -20.17 0.39 -14.03
N PHE A 29 -20.94 1.00 -13.11
CA PHE A 29 -21.24 0.47 -11.78
C PHE A 29 -22.68 -0.01 -11.60
N LEU A 30 -23.48 -0.06 -12.66
CA LEU A 30 -24.82 -0.63 -12.56
C LEU A 30 -24.72 -2.14 -12.38
N SER A 31 -25.16 -2.61 -11.22
CA SER A 31 -25.25 -4.05 -10.93
C SER A 31 -26.10 -4.72 -12.00
N GLN A 32 -25.60 -5.80 -12.58
CA GLN A 32 -26.28 -6.59 -13.61
C GLN A 32 -27.52 -7.32 -13.05
N LYS A 33 -28.45 -6.61 -12.40
CA LYS A 33 -29.70 -7.18 -11.87
C LYS A 33 -30.72 -7.60 -12.95
N TRP A 34 -30.44 -7.30 -14.21
CA TRP A 34 -31.33 -7.61 -15.35
C TRP A 34 -30.94 -8.87 -16.14
N LEU A 35 -29.93 -9.62 -15.69
CA LEU A 35 -29.63 -10.92 -16.28
C LEU A 35 -30.72 -11.91 -15.93
N LEU A 36 -31.57 -12.25 -16.91
CA LEU A 36 -32.59 -13.27 -16.76
C LEU A 36 -31.95 -14.65 -16.72
N PRO A 37 -32.18 -15.47 -15.66
CA PRO A 37 -31.70 -16.83 -15.63
C PRO A 37 -32.33 -17.63 -16.77
N ARG A 38 -31.53 -18.35 -17.56
CA ARG A 38 -31.95 -19.18 -18.70
C ARG A 38 -33.17 -20.04 -18.38
N ARG A 39 -33.30 -20.50 -17.15
CA ARG A 39 -34.40 -21.33 -16.64
C ARG A 39 -35.74 -20.59 -16.58
N HIS A 40 -35.76 -19.28 -16.38
CA HIS A 40 -36.99 -18.47 -16.37
C HIS A 40 -37.45 -18.09 -17.79
N PHE A 41 -36.51 -17.88 -18.71
CA PHE A 41 -36.80 -17.59 -20.10
C PHE A 41 -37.37 -18.83 -20.82
N LEU A 42 -36.82 -20.02 -20.56
CA LEU A 42 -37.26 -21.26 -21.18
C LEU A 42 -38.60 -21.81 -20.64
N ARG A 43 -39.09 -21.35 -19.49
CA ARG A 43 -40.41 -21.72 -18.94
C ARG A 43 -41.58 -20.92 -19.53
N GLY A 44 -41.31 -19.84 -20.21
CA GLY A 44 -42.34 -18.98 -20.78
C GLY A 44 -42.73 -19.23 -22.25
N LEU A 45 -41.93 -20.02 -22.97
CA LEU A 45 -42.14 -20.26 -24.42
C LEU A 45 -42.00 -21.73 -24.75
N GLY A 46 -43.13 -22.39 -24.92
CA GLY A 46 -43.24 -23.80 -25.33
C GLY A 46 -42.80 -24.11 -26.76
N VAL A 47 -41.77 -23.45 -27.31
CA VAL A 47 -41.20 -23.72 -28.62
C VAL A 47 -39.67 -23.62 -28.56
N SER A 48 -39.01 -24.74 -28.87
CA SER A 48 -37.55 -24.80 -29.03
C SER A 48 -37.17 -24.24 -30.41
N LEU A 49 -37.04 -22.96 -30.52
CA LEU A 49 -36.37 -22.31 -31.66
C LEU A 49 -34.90 -22.08 -31.23
N GLY A 50 -33.96 -22.56 -32.08
CA GLY A 50 -32.50 -22.29 -31.89
C GLY A 50 -32.23 -20.79 -32.05
N LEU A 51 -32.48 -20.04 -30.99
CA LEU A 51 -32.10 -18.63 -30.90
C LEU A 51 -30.57 -18.50 -30.83
N PRO A 52 -29.97 -17.57 -31.57
CA PRO A 52 -28.56 -17.24 -31.42
C PRO A 52 -28.30 -16.88 -29.96
N MET A 53 -27.17 -17.32 -29.41
CA MET A 53 -26.76 -16.99 -28.01
C MET A 53 -26.66 -15.48 -27.88
N LEU A 54 -27.64 -14.86 -27.25
CA LEU A 54 -27.56 -13.47 -26.82
C LEU A 54 -26.55 -13.37 -25.66
N ASP A 55 -25.87 -12.24 -25.54
CA ASP A 55 -24.90 -12.00 -24.46
C ASP A 55 -25.50 -12.19 -23.05
N CYS A 56 -26.81 -11.95 -22.89
CA CYS A 56 -27.54 -12.25 -21.66
C CYS A 56 -27.78 -13.75 -21.40
N MET A 57 -27.55 -14.63 -22.40
CA MET A 57 -27.69 -16.10 -22.31
C MET A 57 -26.37 -16.82 -22.11
N ARG A 58 -25.25 -16.09 -22.01
CA ARG A 58 -23.99 -16.72 -21.61
C ARG A 58 -24.21 -17.48 -20.31
N PRO A 59 -23.84 -18.77 -20.24
CA PRO A 59 -24.05 -19.53 -19.04
C PRO A 59 -23.36 -18.82 -17.85
N LEU A 60 -24.09 -18.61 -16.77
CA LEU A 60 -23.50 -18.26 -15.48
C LEU A 60 -22.43 -19.29 -15.02
N CYS A 61 -22.34 -20.43 -15.71
CA CYS A 61 -21.34 -21.49 -15.53
C CYS A 61 -20.06 -21.29 -16.34
N ALA A 62 -19.96 -20.27 -17.20
CA ALA A 62 -18.73 -19.56 -17.30
C ALA A 62 -18.70 -18.62 -16.09
N ALA A 63 -18.72 -19.21 -14.87
CA ALA A 63 -18.02 -18.58 -13.79
C ALA A 63 -16.71 -18.12 -14.44
N LYS A 64 -16.51 -16.82 -14.67
CA LYS A 64 -15.18 -16.26 -14.86
C LYS A 64 -14.40 -17.01 -13.83
N ALA A 65 -13.48 -17.88 -14.26
CA ALA A 65 -12.56 -18.52 -13.33
C ALA A 65 -12.19 -17.39 -12.41
N VAL A 66 -12.60 -17.48 -11.13
CA VAL A 66 -12.45 -16.36 -10.22
C VAL A 66 -10.95 -16.16 -10.22
N GLY A 67 -10.48 -15.20 -11.02
CA GLY A 67 -9.07 -15.05 -11.30
C GLY A 67 -8.41 -14.96 -9.93
N ARG A 68 -7.31 -15.67 -9.74
CA ARG A 68 -6.55 -15.65 -8.49
C ARG A 68 -6.48 -14.21 -7.95
N PRO A 69 -6.64 -13.98 -6.66
CA PRO A 69 -6.67 -12.63 -6.10
C PRO A 69 -5.43 -11.83 -6.49
N ARG A 70 -5.60 -10.61 -6.97
CA ARG A 70 -4.48 -9.68 -7.21
C ARG A 70 -4.05 -9.05 -5.89
N ARG A 71 -2.75 -8.95 -5.69
CA ARG A 71 -2.11 -8.41 -4.50
C ARG A 71 -1.16 -7.29 -4.85
N SER A 72 -0.95 -6.35 -3.94
CA SER A 72 -0.05 -5.20 -4.13
C SER A 72 0.82 -5.00 -2.90
N VAL A 73 2.11 -4.87 -3.10
CA VAL A 73 3.11 -4.63 -2.04
C VAL A 73 3.95 -3.42 -2.41
N PHE A 74 4.06 -2.46 -1.52
CA PHE A 74 4.84 -1.23 -1.70
C PHE A 74 5.97 -1.22 -0.68
N ILE A 75 7.20 -1.28 -1.17
CA ILE A 75 8.41 -1.38 -0.34
C ILE A 75 9.23 -0.12 -0.55
N TYR A 76 9.44 0.63 0.51
CA TYR A 76 10.16 1.89 0.51
C TYR A 76 11.56 1.75 1.08
N LEU A 77 12.55 2.24 0.35
CA LEU A 77 13.92 2.39 0.81
C LEU A 77 14.18 3.87 1.14
N PRO A 78 14.53 4.25 2.38
CA PRO A 78 14.79 5.63 2.73
C PRO A 78 16.12 6.16 2.16
N ASN A 79 16.25 7.48 2.06
CA ASN A 79 17.47 8.21 1.72
C ASN A 79 18.03 7.98 0.30
N GLY A 80 17.19 7.51 -0.64
CA GLY A 80 17.64 7.27 -2.00
C GLY A 80 18.66 6.13 -2.11
N VAL A 81 19.43 6.14 -3.19
CA VAL A 81 20.45 5.11 -3.50
C VAL A 81 21.74 5.76 -4.05
N ASN A 82 22.82 5.00 -4.15
CA ASN A 82 23.94 5.40 -5.00
C ASN A 82 23.55 5.24 -6.47
N THR A 83 23.06 6.31 -7.10
CA THR A 83 22.56 6.30 -8.48
C THR A 83 23.60 5.84 -9.49
N HIS A 84 24.90 6.09 -9.25
CA HIS A 84 25.98 5.69 -10.16
C HIS A 84 26.08 4.16 -10.32
N ASP A 85 25.82 3.41 -9.28
CA ASP A 85 25.87 1.95 -9.27
C ASP A 85 24.46 1.29 -9.35
N TYR A 86 23.38 2.09 -9.29
CA TYR A 86 21.99 1.63 -9.32
C TYR A 86 21.34 1.77 -10.70
N GLU A 87 21.57 2.91 -11.38
CA GLU A 87 20.92 3.20 -12.66
C GLU A 87 21.33 2.20 -13.75
N LEU A 88 20.36 1.88 -14.60
CA LEU A 88 20.61 1.05 -15.77
C LEU A 88 21.16 1.91 -16.91
N MET A 89 22.21 1.43 -17.55
CA MET A 89 22.85 2.12 -18.70
C MET A 89 22.02 1.99 -19.98
N GLN A 90 21.13 1.01 -20.06
CA GLN A 90 20.36 0.71 -21.26
C GLN A 90 18.89 0.45 -20.91
N ALA A 91 17.98 1.07 -21.65
CA ALA A 91 16.55 0.81 -21.58
C ALA A 91 16.14 -0.35 -22.52
N GLY A 92 14.97 -0.92 -22.28
CA GLY A 92 14.38 -1.97 -23.11
C GLY A 92 14.46 -3.36 -22.48
N PRO A 93 13.97 -4.41 -23.16
CA PRO A 93 13.88 -5.75 -22.59
C PRO A 93 15.24 -6.41 -22.33
N ASP A 94 16.26 -5.98 -23.05
CA ASP A 94 17.62 -6.56 -23.00
C ASP A 94 18.57 -5.75 -22.09
N PHE A 95 18.02 -5.00 -21.14
CA PHE A 95 18.83 -4.23 -20.19
C PHE A 95 19.84 -5.12 -19.44
N GLU A 96 21.01 -4.58 -19.12
CA GLU A 96 21.95 -5.20 -18.21
C GLU A 96 21.73 -4.72 -16.79
N PHE A 97 21.81 -5.64 -15.82
CA PHE A 97 21.71 -5.26 -14.42
C PHE A 97 22.89 -4.41 -14.00
N SER A 98 22.61 -3.28 -13.40
CA SER A 98 23.63 -2.49 -12.70
C SER A 98 24.19 -3.27 -11.52
N ARG A 99 25.35 -2.87 -11.02
CA ARG A 99 26.04 -3.54 -9.91
C ARG A 99 25.12 -3.85 -8.73
N ILE A 100 24.32 -2.87 -8.30
CA ILE A 100 23.43 -3.02 -7.15
C ILE A 100 22.29 -3.99 -7.47
N LEU A 101 21.79 -4.03 -8.70
CA LEU A 101 20.61 -4.81 -9.08
C LEU A 101 20.93 -6.26 -9.49
N VAL A 102 22.20 -6.65 -9.62
CA VAL A 102 22.61 -8.03 -9.96
C VAL A 102 21.90 -9.11 -9.15
N PRO A 103 21.63 -8.96 -7.83
CA PRO A 103 20.92 -9.98 -7.05
C PRO A 103 19.52 -10.32 -7.58
N LEU A 104 18.90 -9.45 -8.40
CA LEU A 104 17.60 -9.67 -9.02
C LEU A 104 17.66 -10.44 -10.35
N ALA A 105 18.84 -10.80 -10.84
CA ALA A 105 19.04 -11.36 -12.18
C ALA A 105 18.18 -12.62 -12.45
N LYS A 106 17.96 -13.48 -11.44
CA LYS A 106 17.12 -14.68 -11.57
C LYS A 106 15.62 -14.35 -11.75
N HIS A 107 15.21 -13.15 -11.39
CA HIS A 107 13.84 -12.67 -11.54
C HIS A 107 13.65 -11.77 -12.75
N ARG A 108 14.63 -11.72 -13.68
CA ARG A 108 14.60 -10.84 -14.87
C ARG A 108 13.25 -10.81 -15.59
N GLY A 109 12.63 -11.97 -15.78
CA GLY A 109 11.34 -12.10 -16.47
C GLY A 109 10.14 -11.55 -15.69
N ASN A 110 10.32 -11.26 -14.41
CA ASN A 110 9.26 -10.82 -13.48
C ASN A 110 9.44 -9.39 -12.99
N ILE A 111 10.48 -8.69 -13.46
CA ILE A 111 10.75 -7.31 -13.03
C ILE A 111 10.77 -6.36 -14.21
N SER A 112 10.36 -5.13 -13.96
CA SER A 112 10.38 -4.02 -14.91
C SER A 112 11.02 -2.83 -14.22
N PRO A 113 12.30 -2.58 -14.41
CA PRO A 113 12.95 -1.37 -13.92
C PRO A 113 12.33 -0.15 -14.60
N ILE A 114 11.95 0.85 -13.82
CA ILE A 114 11.34 2.09 -14.28
C ILE A 114 12.27 3.23 -13.88
N SER A 115 12.75 4.00 -14.85
CA SER A 115 13.59 5.16 -14.63
C SER A 115 12.91 6.46 -15.06
N GLY A 116 13.48 7.59 -14.69
CA GLY A 116 12.96 8.90 -15.08
C GLY A 116 11.71 9.34 -14.35
N LEU A 117 11.28 8.61 -13.31
CA LEU A 117 10.19 9.04 -12.45
C LEU A 117 10.61 10.25 -11.62
N HIS A 118 9.67 11.13 -11.36
CA HIS A 118 9.89 12.27 -10.45
C HIS A 118 8.62 12.58 -9.68
N HIS A 119 8.81 13.22 -8.53
CA HIS A 119 7.71 13.70 -7.71
C HIS A 119 7.64 15.23 -7.83
N PRO A 120 6.74 15.78 -8.67
CA PRO A 120 6.74 17.22 -8.98
C PRO A 120 6.42 18.12 -7.78
N ASN A 121 5.73 17.56 -6.77
CA ASN A 121 5.31 18.28 -5.57
C ASN A 121 6.25 18.08 -4.38
N ALA A 122 7.28 17.25 -4.50
CA ALA A 122 8.18 16.91 -3.39
C ALA A 122 9.42 17.81 -3.31
N PHE A 123 9.51 18.85 -4.14
CA PHE A 123 10.65 19.75 -4.14
C PHE A 123 10.87 20.41 -2.78
N GLY A 124 12.07 20.26 -2.22
CA GLY A 124 12.45 20.89 -0.96
C GLY A 124 12.00 20.16 0.31
N ILE A 125 11.40 18.96 0.21
CA ILE A 125 10.93 18.23 1.39
C ILE A 125 11.98 17.32 2.06
N ALA A 126 13.17 17.19 1.46
CA ALA A 126 14.30 16.41 2.00
C ALA A 126 13.84 15.09 2.67
N HIS A 127 14.04 14.95 3.98
CA HIS A 127 13.76 13.75 4.76
C HIS A 127 12.27 13.50 5.06
N SER A 128 11.34 14.13 4.35
CA SER A 128 9.90 13.90 4.44
C SER A 128 9.33 13.20 3.20
N ALA A 129 10.18 12.71 2.30
CA ALA A 129 9.78 12.07 1.04
C ALA A 129 8.86 10.85 1.24
N THR A 130 9.04 10.09 2.33
CA THR A 130 8.14 8.98 2.72
C THR A 130 6.67 9.38 2.77
N GLN A 131 6.37 10.58 3.22
CA GLN A 131 4.99 11.04 3.43
C GLN A 131 4.24 11.27 2.11
N THR A 132 4.96 11.51 1.02
CA THR A 132 4.39 11.85 -0.28
C THR A 132 4.60 10.79 -1.36
N TRP A 133 5.40 9.77 -1.08
CA TRP A 133 5.79 8.76 -2.07
C TRP A 133 4.59 8.03 -2.69
N LEU A 134 3.58 7.66 -1.89
CA LEU A 134 2.37 6.98 -2.37
C LEU A 134 1.17 7.90 -2.58
N THR A 135 1.27 9.19 -2.21
CA THR A 135 0.17 10.14 -2.32
C THR A 135 0.35 11.14 -3.45
N ALA A 136 1.58 11.38 -3.87
CA ALA A 136 1.98 12.46 -4.78
C ALA A 136 1.49 13.86 -4.35
N ALA A 137 1.17 14.03 -3.06
CA ALA A 137 0.66 15.26 -2.52
C ALA A 137 1.73 16.35 -2.49
N LYS A 138 1.29 17.60 -2.55
CA LYS A 138 2.16 18.73 -2.23
C LYS A 138 2.44 18.72 -0.73
N HIS A 139 3.71 18.81 -0.36
CA HIS A 139 4.13 18.87 1.04
C HIS A 139 4.43 20.30 1.46
N GLY A 140 3.83 20.70 2.58
CA GLY A 140 4.09 22.00 3.22
C GLY A 140 3.52 22.03 4.64
N PRO A 141 3.90 23.01 5.48
CA PRO A 141 3.47 23.06 6.88
C PRO A 141 1.94 23.16 7.06
N THR A 142 1.25 23.68 6.06
CA THR A 142 -0.21 23.89 6.05
C THR A 142 -0.95 22.94 5.11
N ASP A 143 -0.22 22.12 4.32
CA ASP A 143 -0.83 21.26 3.32
C ASP A 143 -1.29 19.96 3.98
N ARG A 144 -2.51 19.56 3.67
CA ARG A 144 -3.02 18.25 4.04
C ARG A 144 -2.47 17.22 3.06
N ASN A 145 -2.07 16.07 3.57
CA ASN A 145 -1.78 14.93 2.72
C ASN A 145 -3.07 14.42 2.06
N THR A 146 -2.95 13.60 1.05
CA THR A 146 -4.06 13.00 0.30
C THR A 146 -4.00 11.48 0.43
N ILE A 147 -5.07 10.79 0.00
CA ILE A 147 -5.12 9.34 0.02
C ILE A 147 -3.94 8.74 -0.75
N SER A 148 -3.31 7.74 -0.17
CA SER A 148 -2.25 6.98 -0.83
C SER A 148 -2.81 5.90 -1.76
N VAL A 149 -2.06 5.55 -2.81
CA VAL A 149 -2.50 4.58 -3.83
C VAL A 149 -2.81 3.20 -3.26
N ASP A 150 -2.08 2.76 -2.25
CA ASP A 150 -2.34 1.50 -1.54
C ASP A 150 -3.72 1.51 -0.88
N GLN A 151 -4.18 2.65 -0.33
CA GLN A 151 -5.50 2.78 0.27
C GLN A 151 -6.62 2.84 -0.79
N LEU A 152 -6.36 3.38 -1.98
CA LEU A 152 -7.30 3.27 -3.11
C LEU A 152 -7.49 1.80 -3.51
N ILE A 153 -6.40 1.03 -3.60
CA ILE A 153 -6.45 -0.41 -3.90
C ILE A 153 -7.14 -1.17 -2.76
N ALA A 154 -6.85 -0.83 -1.50
CA ALA A 154 -7.47 -1.42 -0.33
C ALA A 154 -8.99 -1.17 -0.27
N GLY A 155 -9.46 -0.02 -0.76
CA GLY A 155 -10.90 0.26 -0.90
C GLY A 155 -11.62 -0.72 -1.83
N VAL A 156 -10.93 -1.25 -2.84
CA VAL A 156 -11.49 -2.21 -3.81
C VAL A 156 -11.32 -3.67 -3.34
N THR A 157 -10.15 -4.02 -2.84
CA THR A 157 -9.79 -5.41 -2.49
C THR A 157 -10.13 -5.76 -1.04
N GLY A 158 -10.03 -4.80 -0.17
CA GLY A 158 -10.19 -4.94 1.27
C GLY A 158 -11.54 -5.51 1.73
N PRO A 159 -12.70 -5.22 1.09
CA PRO A 159 -13.96 -5.85 1.49
C PRO A 159 -13.93 -7.38 1.50
N LYS A 160 -12.97 -8.00 0.82
CA LYS A 160 -12.84 -9.46 0.70
C LYS A 160 -11.84 -10.08 1.69
N THR A 161 -11.16 -9.28 2.50
CA THR A 161 -10.10 -9.74 3.41
C THR A 161 -10.35 -9.25 4.84
N ARG A 162 -9.80 -9.93 5.84
CA ARG A 162 -9.93 -9.53 7.24
C ARG A 162 -9.32 -8.15 7.50
N PHE A 163 -8.16 -7.87 6.92
CA PHE A 163 -7.48 -6.58 6.98
C PHE A 163 -7.48 -5.94 5.59
N PRO A 164 -8.05 -4.73 5.41
CA PRO A 164 -8.05 -4.05 4.12
C PRO A 164 -6.66 -3.86 3.56
N SER A 165 -5.71 -3.52 4.45
CA SER A 165 -4.30 -3.35 4.18
C SER A 165 -3.48 -3.61 5.44
N LEU A 166 -2.19 -3.90 5.26
CA LEU A 166 -1.20 -4.09 6.33
C LEU A 166 -0.11 -3.03 6.17
N GLN A 167 0.15 -2.27 7.23
CA GLN A 167 1.19 -1.27 7.29
C GLN A 167 2.33 -1.76 8.18
N ILE A 168 3.55 -1.77 7.64
CA ILE A 168 4.79 -2.13 8.33
C ILE A 168 5.79 -1.00 8.17
N SER A 169 6.51 -0.67 9.23
CA SER A 169 7.58 0.33 9.20
C SER A 169 8.62 0.02 10.25
N ASN A 170 9.86 -0.20 9.86
CA ASN A 170 10.94 -0.55 10.78
C ASN A 170 11.24 0.53 11.84
N GLN A 171 10.96 1.80 11.53
CA GLN A 171 11.27 2.94 12.40
C GLN A 171 10.08 3.91 12.54
N GLY A 172 8.86 3.42 12.35
CA GLY A 172 7.62 4.12 12.70
C GLY A 172 7.09 5.15 11.71
N GLN A 173 7.79 5.44 10.60
CA GLN A 173 7.25 6.32 9.56
C GLN A 173 6.31 5.53 8.64
N PRO A 174 4.99 5.77 8.67
CA PRO A 174 4.05 5.08 7.79
C PRO A 174 4.10 5.64 6.36
N LEU A 175 3.79 4.78 5.38
CA LEU A 175 3.62 5.17 3.97
C LEU A 175 2.15 5.40 3.63
N ALA A 176 1.27 4.65 4.27
CA ALA A 176 -0.15 4.65 3.98
C ALA A 176 -0.85 5.86 4.60
N VAL A 177 -1.69 6.50 3.79
CA VAL A 177 -2.47 7.69 4.19
C VAL A 177 -3.93 7.47 3.82
N SER A 178 -4.84 7.70 4.76
CA SER A 178 -6.28 7.56 4.56
C SER A 178 -6.85 8.59 3.56
N ALA A 179 -8.12 8.39 3.18
CA ALA A 179 -8.84 9.34 2.31
C ALA A 179 -8.90 10.77 2.88
N ASP A 180 -8.79 10.89 4.19
CA ASP A 180 -8.84 12.16 4.90
C ASP A 180 -7.47 12.77 5.17
N GLY A 181 -6.41 12.18 4.59
CA GLY A 181 -5.05 12.68 4.70
C GLY A 181 -4.34 12.30 6.01
N ILE A 182 -4.86 11.29 6.74
CA ILE A 182 -4.31 10.83 8.01
C ILE A 182 -3.38 9.64 7.76
N ALA A 183 -2.15 9.73 8.26
CA ALA A 183 -1.20 8.63 8.21
C ALA A 183 -1.67 7.44 9.05
N LEU A 184 -1.69 6.24 8.44
CA LEU A 184 -2.13 5.03 9.12
C LEU A 184 -1.00 4.45 9.96
N PRO A 185 -1.25 4.05 11.21
CA PRO A 185 -0.22 3.48 12.07
C PRO A 185 0.33 2.16 11.49
N ALA A 186 1.64 1.98 11.61
CA ALA A 186 2.36 0.82 11.10
C ALA A 186 2.93 -0.04 12.23
N HIS A 187 2.95 -1.36 12.03
CA HIS A 187 3.63 -2.29 12.92
C HIS A 187 5.15 -2.14 12.77
N GLN A 188 5.86 -1.98 13.90
CA GLN A 188 7.31 -1.79 13.89
C GLN A 188 8.08 -3.08 14.21
N GLN A 189 7.47 -3.97 14.95
CA GLN A 189 8.08 -5.22 15.38
C GLN A 189 7.46 -6.41 14.66
N SER A 190 8.30 -7.37 14.28
CA SER A 190 7.86 -8.56 13.53
C SER A 190 6.85 -9.40 14.30
N GLY A 191 7.11 -9.68 15.58
CA GLY A 191 6.19 -10.44 16.42
C GLY A 191 4.84 -9.74 16.61
N ASP A 192 4.82 -8.40 16.72
CA ASP A 192 3.58 -7.64 16.84
C ASP A 192 2.75 -7.72 15.55
N ALA A 193 3.40 -7.60 14.38
CA ALA A 193 2.75 -7.76 13.10
C ALA A 193 2.16 -9.17 12.93
N PHE A 194 2.94 -10.21 13.27
CA PHE A 194 2.48 -11.60 13.23
C PHE A 194 1.30 -11.83 14.17
N ASN A 195 1.42 -11.39 15.42
CA ASN A 195 0.38 -11.59 16.44
C ASN A 195 -0.92 -10.86 16.08
N ALA A 196 -0.83 -9.64 15.53
CA ALA A 196 -2.00 -8.90 15.07
C ALA A 196 -2.76 -9.65 13.96
N LEU A 197 -2.04 -10.34 13.06
CA LEU A 197 -2.64 -11.07 11.95
C LEU A 197 -3.16 -12.46 12.36
N PHE A 198 -2.37 -13.25 13.09
CA PHE A 198 -2.56 -14.70 13.20
C PHE A 198 -2.91 -15.19 14.59
N THR A 199 -2.65 -14.41 15.65
CA THR A 199 -2.95 -14.85 17.01
C THR A 199 -4.40 -14.51 17.38
N GLU A 200 -5.14 -15.51 17.86
CA GLU A 200 -6.48 -15.29 18.38
C GLU A 200 -6.43 -14.43 19.66
N PRO A 201 -7.23 -13.38 19.76
CA PRO A 201 -7.28 -12.58 20.97
C PRO A 201 -7.71 -13.40 22.18
N THR A 202 -7.10 -13.16 23.32
CA THR A 202 -7.36 -13.88 24.56
C THR A 202 -8.77 -13.65 25.09
N GLY A 203 -9.45 -14.73 25.54
CA GLY A 203 -10.73 -14.67 26.22
C GLY A 203 -11.97 -14.95 25.36
N GLY A 204 -11.75 -15.51 24.17
CA GLY A 204 -12.84 -16.02 23.32
C GLY A 204 -13.66 -14.92 22.62
N ILE A 205 -14.54 -15.35 21.74
CA ILE A 205 -15.38 -14.49 20.87
C ILE A 205 -16.25 -13.53 21.70
N GLU A 206 -16.88 -14.02 22.78
CA GLU A 206 -17.78 -13.20 23.61
C GLU A 206 -17.06 -12.06 24.32
N LYS A 207 -15.83 -12.26 24.77
CA LYS A 207 -15.02 -11.17 25.36
C LYS A 207 -14.64 -10.15 24.30
N GLN A 208 -14.27 -10.60 23.11
CA GLN A 208 -13.95 -9.73 21.97
C GLN A 208 -15.18 -8.91 21.57
N ARG A 209 -16.35 -9.54 21.43
CA ARG A 209 -17.62 -8.87 21.10
C ARG A 209 -17.91 -7.75 22.08
N ARG A 210 -17.82 -8.04 23.39
CA ARG A 210 -18.02 -7.01 24.43
C ARG A 210 -16.98 -5.89 24.35
N GLN A 211 -15.74 -6.18 23.99
CA GLN A 211 -14.72 -5.14 23.83
C GLN A 211 -14.99 -4.25 22.61
N LEU A 212 -15.43 -4.82 21.49
CA LEU A 212 -15.82 -4.08 20.29
C LEU A 212 -17.03 -3.18 20.57
N GLN A 213 -18.08 -3.70 21.20
CA GLN A 213 -19.26 -2.93 21.60
C GLN A 213 -18.93 -1.78 22.56
N ARG A 214 -18.04 -2.00 23.54
CA ARG A 214 -17.57 -0.91 24.40
C ARG A 214 -16.83 0.16 23.63
N ARG A 215 -15.99 -0.25 22.65
CA ARG A 215 -15.26 0.70 21.80
C ARG A 215 -16.22 1.51 20.93
N GLU A 216 -17.22 0.87 20.34
CA GLU A 216 -18.27 1.52 19.56
C GLU A 216 -19.02 2.55 20.40
N SER A 217 -19.49 2.16 21.60
CA SER A 217 -20.17 3.08 22.53
C SER A 217 -19.29 4.27 22.95
N MET A 218 -17.98 4.06 23.11
CA MET A 218 -17.06 5.17 23.40
C MET A 218 -16.89 6.11 22.21
N LEU A 219 -16.86 5.57 20.99
CA LEU A 219 -16.78 6.38 19.78
C LEU A 219 -18.03 7.21 19.56
N ASP A 220 -19.22 6.65 19.81
CA ASP A 220 -20.51 7.36 19.77
C ASP A 220 -20.52 8.57 20.71
N LEU A 221 -20.09 8.38 21.97
CA LEU A 221 -19.97 9.48 22.92
C LEU A 221 -19.02 10.58 22.45
N VAL A 222 -17.86 10.20 21.92
CA VAL A 222 -16.88 11.16 21.39
C VAL A 222 -17.46 11.94 20.22
N LEU A 223 -18.21 11.28 19.32
CA LEU A 223 -18.86 11.92 18.18
C LEU A 223 -19.96 12.89 18.63
N GLU A 224 -20.74 12.53 19.65
CA GLU A 224 -21.79 13.39 20.22
C GLU A 224 -21.19 14.64 20.86
N ASP A 225 -20.21 14.50 21.75
CA ASP A 225 -19.50 15.60 22.40
C ASP A 225 -18.84 16.54 21.39
N ALA A 226 -18.21 15.98 20.37
CA ALA A 226 -17.56 16.75 19.31
C ALA A 226 -18.55 17.54 18.45
N ASN A 227 -19.73 16.97 18.17
CA ASN A 227 -20.80 17.67 17.45
C ASN A 227 -21.37 18.85 18.28
N VAL A 228 -21.44 18.72 19.61
CA VAL A 228 -21.82 19.82 20.49
C VAL A 228 -20.73 20.91 20.49
N LEU A 229 -19.47 20.53 20.60
CA LEU A 229 -18.34 21.45 20.58
C LEU A 229 -18.25 22.23 19.25
N ALA A 230 -18.48 21.58 18.14
CA ALA A 230 -18.41 22.17 16.77
C ALA A 230 -19.29 23.42 16.62
N LYS A 231 -20.41 23.51 17.35
CA LYS A 231 -21.34 24.65 17.27
C LYS A 231 -20.73 25.97 17.76
N ASN A 232 -19.75 25.89 18.66
CA ASN A 232 -19.16 27.03 19.35
C ASN A 232 -17.75 27.39 18.89
N LEU A 233 -17.18 26.65 17.91
CA LEU A 233 -15.82 26.83 17.45
C LEU A 233 -15.69 27.85 16.31
N SER A 234 -14.52 28.49 16.25
CA SER A 234 -14.07 29.28 15.09
C SER A 234 -14.00 28.41 13.83
N ARG A 235 -13.90 29.05 12.65
CA ARG A 235 -13.77 28.31 11.39
C ARG A 235 -12.48 27.47 11.34
N GLU A 236 -11.38 27.98 11.90
CA GLU A 236 -10.10 27.27 11.96
C GLU A 236 -10.16 26.06 12.88
N ASP A 237 -10.71 26.24 14.10
CA ASP A 237 -10.83 25.16 15.07
C ASP A 237 -11.82 24.08 14.63
N ARG A 238 -12.88 24.44 13.88
CA ARG A 238 -13.75 23.44 13.22
C ARG A 238 -12.96 22.57 12.25
N GLY A 239 -12.05 23.14 11.48
CA GLY A 239 -11.18 22.35 10.59
C GLY A 239 -10.31 21.34 11.34
N ARG A 240 -9.80 21.69 12.53
CA ARG A 240 -9.05 20.78 13.40
C ARG A 240 -9.95 19.70 14.02
N LEU A 241 -11.16 20.09 14.44
CA LEU A 241 -12.15 19.16 14.95
C LEU A 241 -12.61 18.16 13.87
N ASP A 242 -12.82 18.62 12.64
CA ASP A 242 -13.17 17.73 11.52
C ASP A 242 -12.09 16.69 11.24
N GLN A 243 -10.80 17.06 11.37
CA GLN A 243 -9.68 16.10 11.26
C GLN A 243 -9.74 15.06 12.38
N TYR A 244 -9.99 15.48 13.61
CA TYR A 244 -10.15 14.57 14.74
C TYR A 244 -11.33 13.63 14.54
N LEU A 245 -12.50 14.15 14.15
CA LEU A 245 -13.70 13.35 13.87
C LEU A 245 -13.49 12.35 12.74
N THR A 246 -12.71 12.71 11.75
CA THR A 246 -12.33 11.81 10.68
C THR A 246 -11.49 10.65 11.20
N ALA A 247 -10.51 10.91 12.06
CA ALA A 247 -9.73 9.85 12.71
C ALA A 247 -10.61 8.93 13.56
N VAL A 248 -11.60 9.48 14.25
CA VAL A 248 -12.59 8.71 15.04
C VAL A 248 -13.42 7.79 14.13
N ARG A 249 -13.90 8.29 12.98
CA ARG A 249 -14.63 7.47 11.98
C ARG A 249 -13.79 6.34 11.41
N GLU A 250 -12.51 6.56 11.19
CA GLU A 250 -11.58 5.51 10.76
C GLU A 250 -11.50 4.36 11.79
N VAL A 251 -11.48 4.71 13.08
CA VAL A 251 -11.50 3.71 14.16
C VAL A 251 -12.84 2.99 14.21
N GLU A 252 -13.96 3.68 13.99
CA GLU A 252 -15.30 3.10 13.90
C GLU A 252 -15.38 2.05 12.78
N VAL A 253 -14.96 2.42 11.56
CA VAL A 253 -14.94 1.51 10.39
C VAL A 253 -14.10 0.27 10.69
N ARG A 254 -12.94 0.42 11.34
CA ARG A 254 -12.10 -0.72 11.75
C ARG A 254 -12.75 -1.59 12.81
N THR A 255 -13.44 -0.96 13.76
CA THR A 255 -14.14 -1.68 14.84
C THR A 255 -15.28 -2.52 14.29
N LYS A 256 -16.12 -1.93 13.42
CA LYS A 256 -17.21 -2.65 12.74
C LYS A 256 -16.68 -3.80 11.89
N ARG A 257 -15.59 -3.58 11.16
CA ARG A 257 -14.95 -4.65 10.39
C ARG A 257 -14.45 -5.78 11.28
N ALA A 258 -13.83 -5.45 12.42
CA ALA A 258 -13.39 -6.47 13.37
C ALA A 258 -14.59 -7.29 13.90
N GLU A 259 -15.77 -6.70 14.02
CA GLU A 259 -17.02 -7.38 14.38
C GLU A 259 -17.50 -8.30 13.23
N ASP A 260 -17.54 -7.83 11.99
CA ASP A 260 -17.94 -8.61 10.81
C ASP A 260 -17.09 -9.88 10.63
N TRP A 261 -15.82 -9.83 11.03
CA TRP A 261 -14.88 -10.95 10.96
C TRP A 261 -14.72 -11.75 12.26
N LEU A 262 -15.48 -11.41 13.29
CA LEU A 262 -15.32 -12.00 14.62
C LEU A 262 -15.54 -13.51 14.64
N GLU A 263 -16.54 -13.99 13.88
CA GLU A 263 -16.90 -15.40 13.82
C GLU A 263 -16.10 -16.19 12.76
N THR A 264 -15.35 -15.47 11.91
CA THR A 264 -14.47 -16.12 10.92
C THR A 264 -13.17 -16.51 11.62
N PRO A 265 -12.81 -17.80 11.71
CA PRO A 265 -11.58 -18.21 12.36
C PRO A 265 -10.35 -17.67 11.59
N ARG A 266 -9.27 -17.41 12.31
CA ARG A 266 -7.99 -17.08 11.69
C ARG A 266 -7.37 -18.33 11.05
N PRO A 267 -6.55 -18.16 10.01
CA PRO A 267 -5.82 -19.29 9.42
C PRO A 267 -4.95 -19.99 10.46
N LYS A 268 -4.96 -21.31 10.45
CA LYS A 268 -4.07 -22.09 11.32
C LYS A 268 -2.67 -22.10 10.73
N ILE A 269 -1.72 -21.59 11.48
CA ILE A 269 -0.31 -21.59 11.13
C ILE A 269 0.36 -22.77 11.87
N ASP A 270 1.24 -23.50 11.19
CA ASP A 270 2.00 -24.55 11.83
C ASP A 270 2.84 -24.03 13.02
N SER A 271 3.03 -24.87 14.02
CA SER A 271 3.67 -24.46 15.28
C SER A 271 5.10 -23.97 15.12
N GLY A 272 5.86 -24.54 14.16
CA GLY A 272 7.24 -24.12 13.90
C GLY A 272 7.29 -22.71 13.30
N THR A 273 6.49 -22.46 12.28
CA THR A 273 6.38 -21.13 11.67
C THR A 273 5.83 -20.11 12.67
N ALA A 274 4.80 -20.46 13.43
CA ALA A 274 4.22 -19.58 14.45
C ALA A 274 5.26 -19.21 15.52
N SER A 275 6.00 -20.21 16.05
CA SER A 275 7.05 -19.97 17.06
C SER A 275 8.15 -19.05 16.55
N ARG A 276 8.55 -19.20 15.28
CA ARG A 276 9.59 -18.37 14.66
C ARG A 276 9.13 -16.94 14.39
N LEU A 277 7.94 -16.77 13.80
CA LEU A 277 7.47 -15.47 13.36
C LEU A 277 6.80 -14.62 14.47
N SER A 278 6.37 -15.22 15.55
CA SER A 278 5.78 -14.50 16.70
C SER A 278 6.81 -13.79 17.59
N GLN A 279 8.11 -14.02 17.35
CA GLN A 279 9.18 -13.37 18.11
C GLN A 279 9.64 -12.10 17.40
N ASN A 280 10.03 -11.10 18.19
CA ASN A 280 10.62 -9.89 17.65
C ASN A 280 12.07 -10.13 17.23
N VAL A 281 12.39 -9.78 16.00
CA VAL A 281 13.76 -9.67 15.51
C VAL A 281 14.08 -8.18 15.42
N TYR A 282 15.17 -7.77 16.08
CA TYR A 282 15.52 -6.35 16.20
C TYR A 282 16.44 -5.89 15.06
N LEU A 283 16.54 -4.57 14.86
CA LEU A 283 17.28 -3.95 13.75
C LEU A 283 18.79 -4.15 13.82
N GLU A 284 19.36 -4.54 14.98
CA GLU A 284 20.76 -4.93 15.08
C GLU A 284 21.12 -6.15 14.23
N ARG A 285 20.11 -6.95 13.87
CA ARG A 285 20.20 -8.07 12.94
C ARG A 285 19.30 -7.78 11.73
N LEU A 286 19.67 -6.71 11.00
CA LEU A 286 18.80 -6.13 9.95
C LEU A 286 18.37 -7.14 8.89
N GLY A 287 19.29 -8.00 8.41
CA GLY A 287 18.99 -8.99 7.38
C GLY A 287 17.95 -10.02 7.85
N GLU A 288 18.07 -10.49 9.08
CA GLU A 288 17.09 -11.41 9.68
C GLU A 288 15.77 -10.71 9.93
N HIS A 289 15.80 -9.46 10.41
CA HIS A 289 14.60 -8.64 10.60
C HIS A 289 13.82 -8.46 9.29
N LEU A 290 14.48 -8.01 8.22
CA LEU A 290 13.86 -7.81 6.91
C LEU A 290 13.26 -9.10 6.36
N ARG A 291 14.00 -10.22 6.42
CA ARG A 291 13.49 -11.53 5.98
C ARG A 291 12.31 -11.99 6.80
N THR A 292 12.31 -11.77 8.10
CA THR A 292 11.16 -12.11 8.96
C THR A 292 9.94 -11.29 8.60
N MET A 293 10.10 -9.97 8.34
CA MET A 293 9.02 -9.13 7.86
C MET A 293 8.50 -9.59 6.49
N TYR A 294 9.38 -9.93 5.56
CA TYR A 294 8.99 -10.47 4.25
C TYR A 294 8.25 -11.81 4.37
N ASP A 295 8.68 -12.71 5.25
CA ASP A 295 7.98 -13.97 5.51
C ASP A 295 6.57 -13.74 6.07
N ILE A 296 6.40 -12.76 6.97
CA ILE A 296 5.08 -12.36 7.50
C ILE A 296 4.20 -11.79 6.38
N ILE A 297 4.76 -10.95 5.50
CA ILE A 297 4.04 -10.41 4.34
C ILE A 297 3.59 -11.55 3.42
N VAL A 298 4.49 -12.45 3.04
CA VAL A 298 4.16 -13.61 2.19
C VAL A 298 3.05 -14.45 2.82
N LEU A 299 3.16 -14.76 4.12
CA LEU A 299 2.15 -15.52 4.85
C LEU A 299 0.79 -14.81 4.87
N ALA A 300 0.76 -13.49 5.08
CA ALA A 300 -0.46 -12.69 5.07
C ALA A 300 -1.13 -12.69 3.68
N LEU A 301 -0.34 -12.65 2.61
CA LEU A 301 -0.83 -12.72 1.23
C LEU A 301 -1.30 -14.14 0.87
N GLN A 302 -0.57 -15.17 1.30
CA GLN A 302 -0.91 -16.59 1.06
C GLN A 302 -2.24 -16.96 1.72
N THR A 303 -2.44 -16.51 2.93
CA THR A 303 -3.64 -16.80 3.72
C THR A 303 -4.81 -15.84 3.45
N ASP A 304 -4.65 -14.94 2.51
CA ASP A 304 -5.62 -13.89 2.12
C ASP A 304 -6.10 -13.02 3.30
N MET A 305 -5.24 -12.88 4.34
CA MET A 305 -5.51 -11.99 5.47
C MET A 305 -5.57 -10.53 5.03
N THR A 306 -4.74 -10.17 4.04
CA THR A 306 -4.77 -8.90 3.31
C THR A 306 -4.29 -9.09 1.88
N ARG A 307 -4.61 -8.14 1.01
CA ARG A 307 -4.13 -8.09 -0.39
C ARG A 307 -3.30 -6.84 -0.70
N VAL A 308 -3.13 -5.97 0.30
CA VAL A 308 -2.39 -4.71 0.14
C VAL A 308 -1.45 -4.55 1.32
N VAL A 309 -0.17 -4.33 1.04
CA VAL A 309 0.85 -4.14 2.07
C VAL A 309 1.71 -2.94 1.73
N THR A 310 2.02 -2.12 2.73
CA THR A 310 3.09 -1.12 2.67
C THR A 310 4.18 -1.50 3.65
N PHE A 311 5.43 -1.44 3.21
CA PHE A 311 6.60 -1.72 4.04
C PHE A 311 7.65 -0.63 3.89
N ASN A 312 7.85 0.17 4.93
CA ASN A 312 8.94 1.13 5.01
C ASN A 312 10.13 0.49 5.73
N THR A 313 11.26 0.33 5.04
CA THR A 313 12.43 -0.37 5.57
C THR A 313 13.28 0.47 6.53
N GLY A 314 12.95 1.76 6.71
CA GLY A 314 13.69 2.63 7.64
C GLY A 314 13.09 4.03 7.74
N ASN A 315 13.89 4.97 8.25
CA ASN A 315 13.52 6.35 8.46
C ASN A 315 14.45 7.27 7.64
N GLU A 316 13.88 8.29 6.98
CA GLU A 316 14.65 9.26 6.18
C GLU A 316 15.65 10.07 7.02
N GLY A 317 15.39 10.30 8.31
CA GLY A 317 16.29 11.05 9.19
C GLY A 317 17.45 10.22 9.75
N THR A 318 17.37 8.89 9.73
CA THR A 318 18.40 7.98 10.24
C THR A 318 18.65 6.81 9.27
N GLY A 319 17.69 5.92 9.11
CA GLY A 319 17.86 4.65 8.43
C GLY A 319 18.69 3.66 9.27
N PRO A 320 18.50 2.36 9.07
CA PRO A 320 19.29 1.36 9.80
C PRO A 320 20.73 1.28 9.26
N ALA A 321 21.68 1.05 10.17
CA ALA A 321 23.01 0.56 9.82
C ALA A 321 22.95 -0.92 9.41
N VAL A 322 24.03 -1.45 8.83
CA VAL A 322 24.13 -2.87 8.43
C VAL A 322 25.40 -3.50 9.02
N PRO A 323 25.44 -3.74 10.35
CA PRO A 323 26.64 -4.29 11.02
C PRO A 323 27.06 -5.66 10.48
N GLU A 324 26.11 -6.46 9.99
CA GLU A 324 26.32 -7.80 9.41
C GLU A 324 27.30 -7.81 8.22
N ILE A 325 27.44 -6.68 7.53
CA ILE A 325 28.40 -6.51 6.44
C ILE A 325 29.50 -5.49 6.76
N GLY A 326 29.68 -5.19 8.05
CA GLY A 326 30.71 -4.28 8.55
C GLY A 326 30.39 -2.78 8.34
N ILE A 327 29.12 -2.41 8.17
CA ILE A 327 28.68 -1.01 8.05
C ILE A 327 28.01 -0.60 9.35
N SER A 328 28.72 0.18 10.17
CA SER A 328 28.22 0.70 11.45
C SER A 328 27.54 2.08 11.33
N ARG A 329 27.78 2.79 10.23
CA ARG A 329 27.11 4.06 9.95
C ARG A 329 25.67 3.83 9.56
N ASP A 330 24.79 4.68 10.05
CA ASP A 330 23.39 4.72 9.60
C ASP A 330 23.31 5.15 8.13
N ARG A 331 22.22 4.74 7.47
CA ARG A 331 22.02 4.97 6.03
C ARG A 331 21.95 6.45 5.68
N HIS A 332 21.33 7.29 6.53
CA HIS A 332 21.26 8.73 6.31
C HIS A 332 22.64 9.37 6.26
N SER A 333 23.51 9.04 7.24
CA SER A 333 24.90 9.53 7.26
C SER A 333 25.71 9.04 6.05
N LEU A 334 25.44 7.83 5.53
CA LEU A 334 26.07 7.32 4.30
C LEU A 334 25.57 8.09 3.07
N SER A 335 24.30 8.45 3.03
CA SER A 335 23.71 9.17 1.89
C SER A 335 24.30 10.58 1.71
N HIS A 336 24.79 11.20 2.79
CA HIS A 336 25.49 12.50 2.79
C HIS A 336 27.02 12.34 2.65
N HIS A 337 27.45 11.51 1.72
CA HIS A 337 28.87 11.16 1.51
C HIS A 337 29.77 12.31 1.01
N ASN A 338 29.20 13.43 0.49
CA ASN A 338 29.93 14.63 0.01
C ASN A 338 31.12 14.30 -0.94
N GLY A 339 30.98 13.24 -1.75
CA GLY A 339 32.04 12.80 -2.69
C GLY A 339 33.12 11.90 -2.08
N ASP A 340 33.03 11.57 -0.79
CA ASP A 340 33.92 10.60 -0.15
C ASP A 340 33.72 9.21 -0.75
N LYS A 341 34.82 8.63 -1.28
CA LYS A 341 34.76 7.35 -2.02
C LYS A 341 34.47 6.17 -1.10
N ASP A 342 34.94 6.22 0.15
CA ASP A 342 34.74 5.13 1.11
C ASP A 342 33.27 5.12 1.57
N LEU A 343 32.69 6.28 1.81
CA LEU A 343 31.25 6.40 2.13
C LEU A 343 30.37 5.96 0.96
N LEU A 344 30.71 6.35 -0.28
CA LEU A 344 30.03 5.90 -1.47
C LEU A 344 30.07 4.38 -1.63
N GLN A 345 31.24 3.77 -1.39
CA GLN A 345 31.37 2.31 -1.46
C GLN A 345 30.55 1.62 -0.37
N GLN A 346 30.51 2.19 0.84
CA GLN A 346 29.66 1.67 1.91
C GLN A 346 28.17 1.80 1.55
N LEU A 347 27.75 2.93 0.95
CA LEU A 347 26.39 3.13 0.49
C LEU A 347 26.02 2.10 -0.58
N THR A 348 26.88 1.87 -1.60
CA THR A 348 26.68 0.82 -2.61
C THR A 348 26.48 -0.55 -1.96
N ARG A 349 27.33 -0.91 -1.00
CA ARG A 349 27.20 -2.21 -0.30
C ARG A 349 25.92 -2.30 0.52
N SER A 350 25.48 -1.19 1.13
CA SER A 350 24.18 -1.10 1.81
C SER A 350 23.02 -1.27 0.84
N ASP A 351 23.11 -0.68 -0.36
CA ASP A 351 22.10 -0.83 -1.42
C ASP A 351 22.04 -2.27 -1.93
N GLU A 352 23.20 -2.87 -2.25
CA GLU A 352 23.29 -4.30 -2.62
C GLU A 352 22.68 -5.21 -1.55
N PHE A 353 22.91 -4.91 -0.27
CA PHE A 353 22.36 -5.68 0.84
C PHE A 353 20.82 -5.60 0.84
N ASN A 354 20.23 -4.41 0.70
CA ASN A 354 18.77 -4.22 0.65
C ASN A 354 18.16 -4.92 -0.57
N ILE A 355 18.79 -4.83 -1.74
CA ILE A 355 18.34 -5.53 -2.95
C ILE A 355 18.41 -7.06 -2.78
N ARG A 356 19.41 -7.61 -2.07
CA ARG A 356 19.44 -9.04 -1.72
C ARG A 356 18.27 -9.46 -0.83
N GLN A 357 17.85 -8.59 0.11
CA GLN A 357 16.68 -8.89 0.93
C GLN A 357 15.39 -8.82 0.09
N PHE A 358 15.29 -7.87 -0.86
CA PHE A 358 14.18 -7.82 -1.79
C PHE A 358 14.16 -9.04 -2.74
N ALA A 359 15.32 -9.50 -3.22
CA ALA A 359 15.43 -10.74 -3.99
C ALA A 359 14.92 -11.95 -3.20
N TYR A 360 15.27 -12.05 -1.91
CA TYR A 360 14.71 -13.06 -1.01
C TYR A 360 13.17 -13.01 -0.96
N PHE A 361 12.58 -11.82 -0.88
CA PHE A 361 11.12 -11.68 -0.90
C PHE A 361 10.50 -12.22 -2.20
N LEU A 362 11.10 -11.91 -3.36
CA LEU A 362 10.64 -12.42 -4.64
C LEU A 362 10.79 -13.96 -4.72
N ASP A 363 11.86 -14.50 -4.13
CA ASP A 363 12.04 -15.95 -4.01
C ASP A 363 10.89 -16.59 -3.23
N ARG A 364 10.59 -16.03 -2.06
CA ARG A 364 9.50 -16.51 -1.22
C ARG A 364 8.14 -16.44 -1.94
N LEU A 365 7.86 -15.37 -2.70
CA LEU A 365 6.66 -15.28 -3.53
C LEU A 365 6.63 -16.31 -4.66
N SER A 366 7.79 -16.70 -5.19
CA SER A 366 7.89 -17.72 -6.24
C SER A 366 7.70 -19.14 -5.71
N GLU A 367 8.15 -19.42 -4.48
CA GLU A 367 8.06 -20.74 -3.84
C GLU A 367 6.65 -21.05 -3.32
N VAL A 368 5.92 -20.03 -2.90
CA VAL A 368 4.59 -20.18 -2.32
C VAL A 368 3.53 -20.18 -3.42
N HIS A 369 2.68 -21.21 -3.44
CA HIS A 369 1.61 -21.36 -4.41
C HIS A 369 0.26 -20.90 -3.85
N ASP A 370 -0.56 -20.32 -4.73
CA ASP A 370 -1.95 -19.94 -4.49
C ASP A 370 -2.80 -20.46 -5.66
N GLY A 371 -3.46 -21.60 -5.45
CA GLY A 371 -4.13 -22.32 -6.52
C GLY A 371 -3.12 -22.89 -7.53
N ASP A 372 -3.29 -22.57 -8.81
CA ASP A 372 -2.55 -23.18 -9.91
C ASP A 372 -1.16 -22.57 -10.18
N GLY A 373 -0.67 -21.67 -9.36
CA GLY A 373 0.63 -21.05 -9.62
C GLY A 373 1.20 -20.28 -8.44
N PRO A 374 2.45 -19.77 -8.58
CA PRO A 374 3.12 -19.05 -7.52
C PRO A 374 2.42 -17.72 -7.18
N LEU A 375 2.57 -17.27 -5.93
CA LEU A 375 2.06 -15.98 -5.48
C LEU A 375 2.63 -14.82 -6.30
N LEU A 376 3.85 -14.95 -6.79
CA LEU A 376 4.52 -13.95 -7.60
C LEU A 376 3.68 -13.55 -8.83
N ASP A 377 3.00 -14.50 -9.50
CA ASP A 377 2.19 -14.24 -10.70
C ASP A 377 1.01 -13.30 -10.44
N THR A 378 0.57 -13.21 -9.20
CA THR A 378 -0.62 -12.43 -8.81
C THR A 378 -0.28 -11.26 -7.89
N THR A 379 1.02 -11.05 -7.61
CA THR A 379 1.50 -9.99 -6.73
C THR A 379 2.27 -8.94 -7.54
N VAL A 380 1.82 -7.69 -7.48
CA VAL A 380 2.57 -6.54 -7.98
C VAL A 380 3.34 -5.94 -6.82
N SER A 381 4.67 -5.90 -6.92
CA SER A 381 5.54 -5.31 -5.91
C SER A 381 6.23 -4.06 -6.49
N LEU A 382 6.06 -2.91 -5.84
CA LEU A 382 6.81 -1.70 -6.14
C LEU A 382 7.91 -1.55 -5.09
N TYR A 383 9.16 -1.51 -5.52
CA TYR A 383 10.32 -1.22 -4.68
C TYR A 383 10.96 0.09 -5.16
N GLY A 384 11.22 1.02 -4.26
CA GLY A 384 11.77 2.31 -4.65
C GLY A 384 11.97 3.27 -3.48
N SER A 385 12.31 4.51 -3.81
CA SER A 385 12.52 5.60 -2.85
C SER A 385 11.84 6.88 -3.31
N GLY A 386 11.56 7.77 -2.39
CA GLY A 386 11.10 9.13 -2.66
C GLY A 386 12.24 10.12 -2.90
N LEU A 387 13.48 9.68 -2.69
CA LEU A 387 14.70 10.39 -3.04
C LEU A 387 15.51 9.58 -4.04
N SER A 388 16.12 10.24 -5.02
CA SER A 388 17.02 9.58 -5.97
C SER A 388 18.41 9.41 -5.37
N TYR A 389 19.01 10.53 -5.01
CA TYR A 389 20.37 10.63 -4.51
C TYR A 389 20.38 11.40 -3.19
N GLY A 390 20.65 10.72 -2.11
CA GLY A 390 20.51 11.30 -0.76
C GLY A 390 21.36 12.53 -0.53
N ASN A 391 22.56 12.61 -1.13
CA ASN A 391 23.46 13.74 -0.97
C ASN A 391 22.88 15.08 -1.47
N SER A 392 22.01 15.05 -2.46
CA SER A 392 21.35 16.24 -3.03
C SER A 392 19.88 16.36 -2.65
N HIS A 393 19.30 15.37 -1.94
CA HIS A 393 17.86 15.25 -1.69
C HIS A 393 17.03 15.35 -2.99
N GLY A 394 17.55 14.77 -4.08
CA GLY A 394 16.91 14.82 -5.38
C GLY A 394 15.58 14.09 -5.38
N THR A 395 14.56 14.67 -6.03
CA THR A 395 13.23 14.10 -6.22
C THR A 395 12.92 13.81 -7.69
N THR A 396 13.95 13.82 -8.53
CA THR A 396 13.92 13.49 -9.96
C THR A 396 14.75 12.23 -10.19
N SER A 397 14.43 11.46 -11.23
CA SER A 397 15.08 10.15 -11.52
C SER A 397 15.03 9.24 -10.30
N LEU A 398 13.83 9.06 -9.73
CA LEU A 398 13.61 8.21 -8.56
C LEU A 398 13.94 6.76 -8.88
N PRO A 399 14.62 6.04 -7.95
CA PRO A 399 15.00 4.64 -8.13
C PRO A 399 13.83 3.68 -7.94
#